data_1dda325e677c289ed71d915834476d0c
#
_entry.id   1dda325e677c289ed71d915834476d0c
#
_cell.length_a   1.000
_cell.length_b   1.000
_cell.length_c   1.000
_cell.angle_alpha   90.00
_cell.angle_beta   90.00
_cell.angle_gamma   90.00
#
_symmetry.space_group_name_H-M   'P 1'
#
loop_
_entity.id
_entity.type
_entity.pdbx_description
1 polymer ?
#
loop_
_entity_poly.entity_id
_entity_poly.type
_entity_poly.pdbx_seq_one_letter_code
_entity_poly.pdbx_strand_id
1 'polypeptide(L)'
;MERRIEDVQYCERLFQSFYDIGSTSQGGVTRLGYSETEDAMHEVFKGLGRELGASVITDEVGNTYVTNTDEDGYTLIGSHLDSVIEGGRYDGVAGVMAGLMVMRWAKEDGIRIPLRVGAFRCEESSNFGCCTIGSGLITHEVYKQDIGHLMSKDGESLESIFERRGLTLHPKKISGLRRYLELHIEQGKVLEECKTQVGIVGTIAGPVRYRVYLRGMAEHSGATPMDMRSDALCAAAEIILEMEKIGKWESTYESV
;
A
#
# COMPACT_ATOMS: atom_id res chain seq x y z
N MET A 1 -28.18 -15.83 11.04
CA MET A 1 -27.54 -16.80 10.10
C MET A 1 -27.71 -16.34 8.66
N GLU A 2 -28.90 -15.93 8.25
CA GLU A 2 -29.16 -15.40 6.88
C GLU A 2 -28.28 -14.21 6.52
N ARG A 3 -28.21 -13.18 7.39
CA ARG A 3 -27.33 -12.01 7.16
C ARG A 3 -25.87 -12.39 6.88
N ARG A 4 -25.34 -13.43 7.55
CA ARG A 4 -23.97 -13.89 7.29
C ARG A 4 -23.75 -14.42 5.88
N ILE A 5 -24.73 -15.06 5.29
CA ILE A 5 -24.63 -15.60 3.92
C ILE A 5 -24.65 -14.44 2.92
N GLU A 6 -25.56 -13.48 3.09
CA GLU A 6 -25.64 -12.29 2.24
C GLU A 6 -24.36 -11.43 2.33
N ASP A 7 -23.80 -11.30 3.53
CA ASP A 7 -22.54 -10.56 3.74
C ASP A 7 -21.37 -11.24 3.05
N VAL A 8 -21.27 -12.58 3.11
CA VAL A 8 -20.21 -13.33 2.40
C VAL A 8 -20.37 -13.16 0.90
N GLN A 9 -21.56 -13.33 0.35
CA GLN A 9 -21.84 -13.16 -1.07
C GLN A 9 -21.52 -11.72 -1.55
N TYR A 10 -21.85 -10.72 -0.73
CA TYR A 10 -21.53 -9.34 -1.04
C TYR A 10 -20.02 -9.09 -1.02
N CYS A 11 -19.31 -9.61 -0.02
CA CYS A 11 -17.87 -9.56 0.07
C CYS A 11 -17.18 -10.22 -1.14
N GLU A 12 -17.63 -11.42 -1.53
CA GLU A 12 -17.15 -12.12 -2.72
C GLU A 12 -17.37 -11.29 -3.99
N ARG A 13 -18.54 -10.68 -4.15
CA ARG A 13 -18.82 -9.78 -5.27
C ARG A 13 -17.89 -8.57 -5.30
N LEU A 14 -17.61 -7.94 -4.15
CA LEU A 14 -16.69 -6.84 -4.05
C LEU A 14 -15.29 -7.28 -4.52
N PHE A 15 -14.77 -8.40 -4.02
CA PHE A 15 -13.47 -8.92 -4.45
C PHE A 15 -13.45 -9.22 -5.95
N GLN A 16 -14.49 -9.84 -6.48
CA GLN A 16 -14.59 -10.18 -7.89
C GLN A 16 -14.54 -8.93 -8.78
N SER A 17 -15.09 -7.81 -8.32
CA SER A 17 -15.07 -6.55 -9.07
C SER A 17 -13.66 -6.01 -9.32
N PHE A 18 -12.71 -6.32 -8.43
CA PHE A 18 -11.31 -5.88 -8.55
C PHE A 18 -10.38 -6.98 -9.11
N TYR A 19 -10.86 -8.23 -9.12
CA TYR A 19 -9.99 -9.42 -9.21
C TYR A 19 -9.10 -9.45 -10.44
N ASP A 20 -9.65 -9.14 -11.61
CA ASP A 20 -8.94 -9.30 -12.89
C ASP A 20 -8.18 -8.06 -13.34
N ILE A 21 -8.36 -6.92 -12.66
CA ILE A 21 -7.66 -5.69 -13.02
C ILE A 21 -6.18 -5.84 -12.69
N GLY A 22 -5.32 -5.67 -13.69
CA GLY A 22 -3.87 -5.81 -13.57
C GLY A 22 -3.38 -7.24 -13.44
N SER A 23 -4.22 -8.26 -13.70
CA SER A 23 -3.83 -9.68 -13.68
C SER A 23 -2.69 -9.97 -14.62
N THR A 24 -1.76 -10.82 -14.18
CA THR A 24 -0.59 -11.26 -14.94
C THR A 24 -0.67 -12.74 -15.30
N SER A 25 0.13 -13.16 -16.26
CA SER A 25 0.23 -14.57 -16.66
C SER A 25 0.84 -15.47 -15.57
N GLN A 26 1.50 -14.88 -14.57
CA GLN A 26 2.11 -15.60 -13.45
C GLN A 26 1.15 -15.78 -12.27
N GLY A 27 -0.07 -15.26 -12.36
CA GLY A 27 -1.11 -15.40 -11.36
C GLY A 27 -1.17 -14.28 -10.31
N GLY A 28 -0.21 -13.34 -10.36
CA GLY A 28 -0.22 -12.12 -9.56
C GLY A 28 -1.04 -11.00 -10.18
N VAL A 29 -0.92 -9.82 -9.59
CA VAL A 29 -1.43 -8.55 -10.16
C VAL A 29 -0.33 -7.50 -10.19
N THR A 30 -0.39 -6.60 -11.18
CA THR A 30 0.49 -5.43 -11.26
C THR A 30 -0.37 -4.19 -11.48
N ARG A 31 -0.47 -3.36 -10.45
CA ARG A 31 -1.31 -2.15 -10.39
C ARG A 31 -0.46 -1.00 -9.87
N LEU A 32 0.48 -0.53 -10.70
CA LEU A 32 1.44 0.49 -10.25
C LEU A 32 0.75 1.80 -9.92
N GLY A 33 1.18 2.45 -8.87
CA GLY A 33 0.64 3.73 -8.43
C GLY A 33 0.67 4.78 -9.54
N TYR A 34 -0.42 5.52 -9.71
CA TYR A 34 -0.67 6.49 -10.79
C TYR A 34 -0.62 5.91 -12.21
N SER A 35 -0.75 4.59 -12.39
CA SER A 35 -0.91 3.96 -13.68
C SER A 35 -2.39 3.88 -14.11
N GLU A 36 -2.64 3.48 -15.35
CA GLU A 36 -3.99 3.23 -15.87
C GLU A 36 -4.69 2.06 -15.14
N THR A 37 -3.93 1.07 -14.68
CA THR A 37 -4.48 -0.06 -13.91
C THR A 37 -4.95 0.38 -12.53
N GLU A 38 -4.21 1.26 -11.86
CA GLU A 38 -4.70 1.85 -10.61
C GLU A 38 -5.92 2.75 -10.86
N ASP A 39 -5.95 3.50 -11.95
CA ASP A 39 -7.13 4.30 -12.33
C ASP A 39 -8.38 3.43 -12.49
N ALA A 40 -8.24 2.27 -13.16
CA ALA A 40 -9.34 1.33 -13.31
C ALA A 40 -9.85 0.79 -11.96
N MET A 41 -8.95 0.53 -11.02
CA MET A 41 -9.31 0.14 -9.65
C MET A 41 -10.13 1.23 -8.94
N HIS A 42 -9.70 2.50 -9.05
CA HIS A 42 -10.42 3.63 -8.48
C HIS A 42 -11.79 3.85 -9.13
N GLU A 43 -11.94 3.64 -10.44
CA GLU A 43 -13.24 3.74 -11.12
C GLU A 43 -14.22 2.65 -10.65
N VAL A 44 -13.76 1.42 -10.45
CA VAL A 44 -14.57 0.35 -9.84
C VAL A 44 -15.00 0.75 -8.43
N PHE A 45 -14.09 1.25 -7.62
CA PHE A 45 -14.40 1.71 -6.25
C PHE A 45 -15.46 2.82 -6.24
N LYS A 46 -15.34 3.80 -7.14
CA LYS A 46 -16.35 4.86 -7.32
C LYS A 46 -17.73 4.29 -7.70
N GLY A 47 -17.74 3.29 -8.59
CA GLY A 47 -18.96 2.59 -8.98
C GLY A 47 -19.66 1.92 -7.80
N LEU A 48 -18.91 1.14 -7.02
CA LEU A 48 -19.40 0.45 -5.82
C LEU A 48 -19.93 1.44 -4.76
N GLY A 49 -19.27 2.59 -4.60
CA GLY A 49 -19.76 3.65 -3.71
C GLY A 49 -21.10 4.21 -4.15
N ARG A 50 -21.27 4.46 -5.46
CA ARG A 50 -22.55 4.94 -6.02
C ARG A 50 -23.67 3.90 -5.88
N GLU A 51 -23.38 2.61 -6.03
CA GLU A 51 -24.35 1.52 -5.79
C GLU A 51 -24.86 1.51 -4.33
N LEU A 52 -24.01 1.85 -3.38
CA LEU A 52 -24.40 2.04 -1.98
C LEU A 52 -25.24 3.31 -1.76
N GLY A 53 -25.37 4.18 -2.77
CA GLY A 53 -26.05 5.47 -2.65
C GLY A 53 -25.22 6.50 -1.89
N ALA A 54 -23.92 6.32 -1.81
CA ALA A 54 -22.98 7.25 -1.19
C ALA A 54 -22.48 8.28 -2.19
N SER A 55 -22.01 9.43 -1.69
CA SER A 55 -21.31 10.44 -2.49
C SER A 55 -19.87 9.98 -2.75
N VAL A 56 -19.31 10.40 -3.89
CA VAL A 56 -17.92 10.08 -4.27
C VAL A 56 -17.14 11.36 -4.43
N ILE A 57 -16.01 11.46 -3.77
CA ILE A 57 -15.11 12.61 -3.80
C ILE A 57 -13.74 12.11 -4.27
N THR A 58 -13.07 12.92 -5.11
CA THR A 58 -11.65 12.74 -5.44
C THR A 58 -10.92 14.01 -4.99
N ASP A 59 -9.84 13.83 -4.24
CA ASP A 59 -9.05 14.96 -3.76
C ASP A 59 -8.02 15.47 -4.80
N GLU A 60 -7.25 16.48 -4.40
CA GLU A 60 -6.30 17.18 -5.26
C GLU A 60 -5.09 16.33 -5.68
N VAL A 61 -4.88 15.17 -5.03
CA VAL A 61 -3.82 14.19 -5.37
C VAL A 61 -4.35 12.91 -6.00
N GLY A 62 -5.67 12.83 -6.21
CA GLY A 62 -6.33 11.70 -6.86
C GLY A 62 -6.78 10.59 -5.91
N ASN A 63 -6.63 10.71 -4.58
CA ASN A 63 -7.24 9.77 -3.66
C ASN A 63 -8.77 9.83 -3.81
N THR A 64 -9.42 8.70 -3.66
CA THR A 64 -10.87 8.60 -3.82
C THR A 64 -11.55 8.27 -2.51
N TYR A 65 -12.64 8.93 -2.24
CA TYR A 65 -13.45 8.72 -1.04
C TYR A 65 -14.91 8.45 -1.42
N VAL A 66 -15.48 7.43 -0.79
CA VAL A 66 -16.92 7.15 -0.77
C VAL A 66 -17.43 7.60 0.59
N THR A 67 -18.41 8.49 0.64
CA THR A 67 -18.84 9.14 1.87
C THR A 67 -20.36 9.20 2.01
N ASN A 68 -20.84 9.04 3.24
CA ASN A 68 -22.23 9.25 3.62
C ASN A 68 -22.47 10.61 4.29
N THR A 69 -21.45 11.46 4.36
CA THR A 69 -21.50 12.72 5.10
C THR A 69 -20.62 13.80 4.46
N ASP A 70 -21.06 15.05 4.59
CA ASP A 70 -20.26 16.25 4.31
C ASP A 70 -19.75 16.89 5.61
N GLU A 71 -20.07 16.32 6.78
CA GLU A 71 -19.71 16.85 8.08
C GLU A 71 -18.25 16.57 8.45
N ASP A 72 -17.67 17.47 9.26
CA ASP A 72 -16.41 17.25 9.95
C ASP A 72 -16.60 16.27 11.12
N GLY A 73 -15.49 15.69 11.58
CA GLY A 73 -15.52 14.70 12.67
C GLY A 73 -15.84 13.30 12.20
N TYR A 74 -15.60 12.99 10.94
CA TYR A 74 -15.84 11.66 10.35
C TYR A 74 -14.80 10.62 10.75
N THR A 75 -15.21 9.36 10.68
CA THR A 75 -14.32 8.20 10.70
C THR A 75 -13.97 7.81 9.26
N LEU A 76 -12.70 7.66 8.96
CA LEU A 76 -12.19 7.18 7.68
C LEU A 76 -11.76 5.72 7.84
N ILE A 77 -12.30 4.85 7.00
CA ILE A 77 -11.88 3.45 6.90
C ILE A 77 -11.34 3.26 5.49
N GLY A 78 -10.17 2.67 5.33
CA GLY A 78 -9.64 2.49 3.98
C GLY A 78 -8.24 1.93 3.96
N SER A 79 -7.68 1.88 2.77
CA SER A 79 -6.33 1.45 2.44
C SER A 79 -6.00 1.95 1.03
N HIS A 80 -5.26 1.17 0.24
CA HIS A 80 -4.86 1.49 -1.12
C HIS A 80 -5.42 0.50 -2.15
N LEU A 81 -5.28 0.81 -3.43
CA LEU A 81 -5.72 -0.04 -4.54
C LEU A 81 -4.60 -0.36 -5.55
N ASP A 82 -3.43 0.27 -5.41
CA ASP A 82 -2.23 -0.11 -6.14
C ASP A 82 -1.60 -1.39 -5.57
N SER A 83 -0.61 -1.93 -6.23
CA SER A 83 0.12 -3.13 -5.81
C SER A 83 1.59 -3.07 -6.24
N VAL A 84 2.41 -3.90 -5.62
CA VAL A 84 3.72 -4.23 -6.14
C VAL A 84 3.61 -4.99 -7.47
N ILE A 85 4.73 -5.12 -8.21
CA ILE A 85 4.81 -5.97 -9.40
C ILE A 85 4.61 -7.42 -8.98
N GLU A 86 3.73 -8.15 -9.67
CA GLU A 86 3.35 -9.54 -9.34
C GLU A 86 2.85 -9.68 -7.89
N GLY A 87 2.14 -8.67 -7.40
CA GLY A 87 1.62 -8.61 -6.04
C GLY A 87 0.42 -9.51 -5.79
N GLY A 88 0.03 -9.60 -4.52
CA GLY A 88 -1.19 -10.27 -4.08
C GLY A 88 -2.45 -9.48 -4.47
N ARG A 89 -3.57 -10.18 -4.66
CA ARG A 89 -4.84 -9.58 -5.08
C ARG A 89 -5.57 -8.85 -3.96
N TYR A 90 -5.22 -9.15 -2.72
CA TYR A 90 -5.96 -8.72 -1.52
C TYR A 90 -5.31 -7.55 -0.80
N ASP A 91 -4.01 -7.35 -1.04
CA ASP A 91 -3.25 -6.27 -0.44
C ASP A 91 -3.86 -4.91 -0.76
N GLY A 92 -4.05 -4.09 0.26
CA GLY A 92 -4.80 -2.83 0.20
C GLY A 92 -6.29 -3.00 -0.08
N VAL A 93 -6.64 -3.80 -1.08
CA VAL A 93 -8.04 -4.05 -1.51
C VAL A 93 -8.91 -4.53 -0.36
N ALA A 94 -8.40 -5.41 0.52
CA ALA A 94 -9.13 -5.91 1.67
C ALA A 94 -9.58 -4.78 2.62
N GLY A 95 -8.71 -3.79 2.86
CA GLY A 95 -9.02 -2.64 3.71
C GLY A 95 -10.08 -1.72 3.11
N VAL A 96 -10.00 -1.45 1.81
CA VAL A 96 -11.02 -0.65 1.10
C VAL A 96 -12.37 -1.36 1.11
N MET A 97 -12.37 -2.67 0.87
CA MET A 97 -13.60 -3.46 0.91
C MET A 97 -14.22 -3.55 2.30
N ALA A 98 -13.39 -3.70 3.34
CA ALA A 98 -13.86 -3.67 4.72
C ALA A 98 -14.60 -2.35 5.02
N GLY A 99 -14.08 -1.23 4.52
CA GLY A 99 -14.75 0.07 4.60
C GLY A 99 -16.12 0.07 3.93
N LEU A 100 -16.24 -0.46 2.69
CA LEU A 100 -17.52 -0.57 1.99
C LEU A 100 -18.51 -1.48 2.72
N MET A 101 -18.04 -2.59 3.30
CA MET A 101 -18.86 -3.49 4.12
C MET A 101 -19.42 -2.76 5.34
N VAL A 102 -18.57 -2.01 6.06
CA VAL A 102 -19.02 -1.24 7.24
C VAL A 102 -20.01 -0.15 6.83
N MET A 103 -19.80 0.53 5.71
CA MET A 103 -20.72 1.53 5.19
C MET A 103 -22.09 0.91 4.84
N ARG A 104 -22.09 -0.26 4.20
CA ARG A 104 -23.31 -1.03 3.91
C ARG A 104 -24.05 -1.38 5.20
N TRP A 105 -23.38 -1.96 6.19
CA TRP A 105 -24.00 -2.32 7.46
C TRP A 105 -24.57 -1.11 8.19
N ALA A 106 -23.84 0.00 8.24
CA ALA A 106 -24.34 1.22 8.85
C ALA A 106 -25.63 1.70 8.18
N LYS A 107 -25.71 1.63 6.85
CA LYS A 107 -26.92 1.97 6.09
C LYS A 107 -28.08 1.02 6.40
N GLU A 108 -27.86 -0.29 6.36
CA GLU A 108 -28.88 -1.33 6.59
C GLU A 108 -29.42 -1.29 8.03
N ASP A 109 -28.56 -1.03 9.01
CA ASP A 109 -28.94 -0.94 10.43
C ASP A 109 -29.43 0.46 10.83
N GLY A 110 -29.48 1.41 9.90
CA GLY A 110 -29.92 2.78 10.18
C GLY A 110 -28.97 3.55 11.13
N ILE A 111 -27.71 3.13 11.22
CA ILE A 111 -26.70 3.75 12.07
C ILE A 111 -26.21 5.03 11.38
N ARG A 112 -26.43 6.18 12.03
CA ARG A 112 -26.02 7.49 11.51
C ARG A 112 -24.69 7.92 12.14
N ILE A 113 -23.59 7.50 11.52
CA ILE A 113 -22.24 7.96 11.86
C ILE A 113 -21.63 8.63 10.63
N PRO A 114 -20.91 9.76 10.79
CA PRO A 114 -20.10 10.32 9.73
C PRO A 114 -19.00 9.35 9.33
N LEU A 115 -19.11 8.79 8.13
CA LEU A 115 -18.23 7.74 7.63
C LEU A 115 -17.71 8.07 6.23
N ARG A 116 -16.42 7.88 6.02
CA ARG A 116 -15.78 7.87 4.72
C ARG A 116 -15.03 6.56 4.52
N VAL A 117 -15.07 6.04 3.31
CA VAL A 117 -14.20 4.95 2.88
C VAL A 117 -13.18 5.54 1.92
N GLY A 118 -11.89 5.36 2.19
CA GLY A 118 -10.80 5.94 1.42
C GLY A 118 -10.02 4.88 0.64
N ALA A 119 -9.68 5.22 -0.61
CA ALA A 119 -8.70 4.52 -1.40
C ALA A 119 -7.57 5.51 -1.71
N PHE A 120 -6.40 5.29 -1.12
CA PHE A 120 -5.24 6.13 -1.31
C PHE A 120 -4.47 5.72 -2.55
N ARG A 121 -3.89 6.71 -3.24
CA ARG A 121 -3.05 6.51 -4.42
C ARG A 121 -1.62 6.19 -4.04
N CYS A 122 -1.03 5.24 -4.79
CA CYS A 122 0.40 4.98 -4.78
C CYS A 122 0.94 4.80 -3.34
N GLU A 123 0.37 3.84 -2.62
CA GLU A 123 0.88 3.44 -1.30
C GLU A 123 2.19 2.68 -1.46
N GLU A 124 2.25 1.81 -2.46
CA GLU A 124 3.38 0.95 -2.75
C GLU A 124 4.55 1.69 -3.43
N SER A 125 5.75 1.37 -3.02
CA SER A 125 6.96 2.00 -3.56
C SER A 125 7.36 1.52 -4.96
N SER A 126 6.64 0.58 -5.54
CA SER A 126 7.05 -0.16 -6.74
C SER A 126 7.20 0.71 -7.98
N ASN A 127 6.42 1.77 -8.14
CA ASN A 127 6.52 2.64 -9.31
C ASN A 127 7.60 3.71 -9.16
N PHE A 128 7.60 4.44 -8.05
CA PHE A 128 8.44 5.63 -7.86
C PHE A 128 9.59 5.44 -6.87
N GLY A 129 9.72 4.27 -6.22
CA GLY A 129 10.69 4.06 -5.16
C GLY A 129 10.35 4.78 -3.84
N CYS A 130 9.19 5.41 -3.77
CA CYS A 130 8.64 6.10 -2.61
C CYS A 130 7.25 5.54 -2.32
N CYS A 131 6.98 5.21 -1.06
CA CYS A 131 5.68 4.69 -0.62
C CYS A 131 4.77 5.81 -0.08
N THR A 132 3.48 5.50 0.07
CA THR A 132 2.47 6.36 0.70
C THR A 132 2.35 7.76 0.09
N ILE A 133 2.54 7.89 -1.24
CA ILE A 133 2.58 9.21 -1.90
C ILE A 133 1.25 9.95 -1.71
N GLY A 134 0.11 9.32 -2.02
CA GLY A 134 -1.19 9.96 -1.94
C GLY A 134 -1.58 10.38 -0.53
N SER A 135 -1.42 9.49 0.45
CA SER A 135 -1.72 9.79 1.86
C SER A 135 -0.69 10.74 2.47
N GLY A 136 0.60 10.59 2.13
CA GLY A 136 1.68 11.44 2.61
C GLY A 136 1.57 12.89 2.15
N LEU A 137 1.11 13.13 0.92
CA LEU A 137 0.88 14.49 0.42
C LEU A 137 -0.27 15.18 1.18
N ILE A 138 -1.41 14.53 1.38
CA ILE A 138 -2.56 15.15 2.09
C ILE A 138 -2.36 15.29 3.60
N THR A 139 -1.46 14.50 4.20
CA THR A 139 -1.07 14.66 5.61
C THR A 139 0.08 15.65 5.80
N HIS A 140 0.72 16.05 4.71
CA HIS A 140 1.92 16.88 4.65
C HIS A 140 3.18 16.20 5.24
N GLU A 141 3.20 14.89 5.36
CA GLU A 141 4.40 14.15 5.81
C GLU A 141 5.44 14.06 4.69
N VAL A 142 5.02 13.76 3.47
CA VAL A 142 5.90 13.73 2.28
C VAL A 142 6.16 15.13 1.73
N TYR A 143 5.32 16.09 2.05
CA TYR A 143 5.35 17.47 1.57
C TYR A 143 6.67 18.22 1.85
N LYS A 144 7.44 17.79 2.84
CA LYS A 144 8.75 18.37 3.17
C LYS A 144 9.86 17.96 2.21
N GLN A 145 9.60 17.00 1.35
CA GLN A 145 10.53 16.48 0.36
C GLN A 145 10.01 16.85 -1.04
N ASP A 146 10.90 17.35 -1.87
CA ASP A 146 10.59 17.48 -3.30
C ASP A 146 10.57 16.08 -3.93
N ILE A 147 9.36 15.54 -4.16
CA ILE A 147 9.16 14.24 -4.79
C ILE A 147 8.78 14.34 -6.28
N GLY A 148 8.62 15.54 -6.82
CA GLY A 148 8.24 15.75 -8.21
C GLY A 148 9.20 15.12 -9.22
N HIS A 149 10.49 15.06 -8.88
CA HIS A 149 11.54 14.47 -9.69
C HIS A 149 11.56 12.94 -9.72
N LEU A 150 10.77 12.25 -8.86
CA LEU A 150 10.73 10.80 -8.84
C LEU A 150 10.23 10.25 -10.17
N MET A 151 10.91 9.24 -10.68
CA MET A 151 10.64 8.65 -11.99
C MET A 151 9.81 7.38 -11.85
N SER A 152 8.76 7.29 -12.63
CA SER A 152 8.00 6.04 -12.80
C SER A 152 8.83 4.97 -13.49
N LYS A 153 8.37 3.72 -13.48
CA LYS A 153 8.99 2.61 -14.22
C LYS A 153 9.04 2.87 -15.73
N ASP A 154 8.08 3.63 -16.25
CA ASP A 154 8.01 4.00 -17.66
C ASP A 154 8.85 5.24 -18.00
N GLY A 155 9.55 5.81 -17.03
CA GLY A 155 10.47 6.93 -17.22
C GLY A 155 9.78 8.30 -17.30
N GLU A 156 8.54 8.45 -16.81
CA GLU A 156 7.86 9.74 -16.65
C GLU A 156 8.03 10.23 -15.21
N SER A 157 8.29 11.54 -15.00
CA SER A 157 8.39 12.10 -13.66
C SER A 157 7.01 12.22 -13.00
N LEU A 158 6.98 12.14 -11.66
CA LEU A 158 5.76 12.32 -10.89
C LEU A 158 5.12 13.68 -11.15
N GLU A 159 5.92 14.75 -11.27
CA GLU A 159 5.47 16.09 -11.61
C GLU A 159 4.74 16.12 -12.96
N SER A 160 5.32 15.52 -14.01
CA SER A 160 4.70 15.43 -15.34
C SER A 160 3.37 14.67 -15.30
N ILE A 161 3.31 13.57 -14.56
CA ILE A 161 2.08 12.79 -14.38
C ILE A 161 1.00 13.63 -13.68
N PHE A 162 1.37 14.38 -12.65
CA PHE A 162 0.45 15.22 -11.89
C PHE A 162 -0.07 16.37 -12.76
N GLU A 163 0.81 17.07 -13.47
CA GLU A 163 0.42 18.14 -14.41
C GLU A 163 -0.55 17.63 -15.47
N ARG A 164 -0.23 16.52 -16.13
CA ARG A 164 -1.08 15.91 -17.18
C ARG A 164 -2.46 15.49 -16.66
N ARG A 165 -2.55 15.11 -15.38
CA ARG A 165 -3.79 14.67 -14.73
C ARG A 165 -4.54 15.80 -14.01
N GLY A 166 -4.01 17.01 -13.99
CA GLY A 166 -4.58 18.13 -13.25
C GLY A 166 -4.55 17.93 -11.73
N LEU A 167 -3.58 17.16 -11.23
CA LEU A 167 -3.32 16.94 -9.81
C LEU A 167 -2.26 17.94 -9.31
N THR A 168 -2.10 18.04 -8.00
CA THR A 168 -1.09 18.94 -7.40
C THR A 168 -0.22 18.21 -6.37
N LEU A 169 1.09 18.49 -6.41
CA LEU A 169 2.02 18.08 -5.38
C LEU A 169 1.89 18.90 -4.08
N HIS A 170 1.08 19.94 -4.10
CA HIS A 170 0.85 20.86 -2.98
C HIS A 170 -0.63 20.92 -2.60
N PRO A 171 -1.25 19.78 -2.20
CA PRO A 171 -2.66 19.75 -1.84
C PRO A 171 -2.94 20.47 -0.52
N LYS A 172 -4.20 20.75 -0.29
CA LYS A 172 -4.66 21.12 1.05
C LYS A 172 -4.50 19.94 1.99
N LYS A 173 -4.11 20.23 3.24
CA LYS A 173 -4.05 19.21 4.28
C LYS A 173 -5.44 18.66 4.55
N ILE A 174 -5.53 17.33 4.71
CA ILE A 174 -6.78 16.68 5.10
C ILE A 174 -7.28 17.27 6.42
N SER A 175 -8.58 17.55 6.49
CA SER A 175 -9.23 18.12 7.66
C SER A 175 -10.49 17.35 8.03
N GLY A 176 -11.03 17.60 9.22
CA GLY A 176 -12.26 16.96 9.70
C GLY A 176 -12.12 15.47 10.05
N LEU A 177 -10.96 14.88 9.87
CA LEU A 177 -10.68 13.47 10.23
C LEU A 177 -10.63 13.33 11.76
N ARG A 178 -11.49 12.47 12.33
CA ARG A 178 -11.50 12.15 13.75
C ARG A 178 -10.80 10.83 14.06
N ARG A 179 -11.00 9.80 13.23
CA ARG A 179 -10.41 8.48 13.37
C ARG A 179 -10.07 7.90 12.02
N TYR A 180 -8.96 7.20 11.95
CA TYR A 180 -8.60 6.35 10.82
C TYR A 180 -8.55 4.90 11.28
N LEU A 181 -9.12 4.01 10.48
CA LEU A 181 -9.09 2.57 10.68
C LEU A 181 -8.68 1.91 9.38
N GLU A 182 -7.76 0.98 9.47
CA GLU A 182 -7.34 0.18 8.33
C GLU A 182 -7.35 -1.30 8.70
N LEU A 183 -8.07 -2.10 7.93
CA LEU A 183 -7.92 -3.54 7.94
C LEU A 183 -6.88 -3.89 6.89
N HIS A 184 -5.84 -4.60 7.31
CA HIS A 184 -4.78 -5.04 6.42
C HIS A 184 -4.59 -6.55 6.49
N ILE A 185 -4.19 -7.16 5.38
CA ILE A 185 -3.80 -8.58 5.38
C ILE A 185 -2.50 -8.76 6.18
N GLU A 186 -2.31 -9.91 6.81
CA GLU A 186 -1.00 -10.27 7.30
C GLU A 186 -0.12 -10.73 6.13
N GLN A 187 1.00 -10.05 5.93
CA GLN A 187 2.01 -10.44 4.95
C GLN A 187 3.07 -11.39 5.54
N GLY A 188 3.05 -11.55 6.87
CA GLY A 188 3.86 -12.50 7.63
C GLY A 188 3.13 -13.83 7.86
N LYS A 189 3.55 -14.55 8.89
CA LYS A 189 3.00 -15.86 9.26
C LYS A 189 2.60 -15.96 10.74
N VAL A 190 2.66 -14.87 11.49
CA VAL A 190 2.49 -14.90 12.95
C VAL A 190 1.06 -15.26 13.33
N LEU A 191 0.07 -14.61 12.73
CA LEU A 191 -1.34 -14.88 12.98
C LEU A 191 -1.72 -16.29 12.50
N GLU A 192 -1.22 -16.70 11.33
CA GLU A 192 -1.44 -18.04 10.77
C GLU A 192 -0.90 -19.13 11.71
N GLU A 193 0.35 -19.01 12.15
CA GLU A 193 0.98 -19.97 13.06
C GLU A 193 0.29 -20.01 14.43
N CYS A 194 -0.12 -18.85 14.94
CA CYS A 194 -0.88 -18.74 16.20
C CYS A 194 -2.35 -19.11 16.03
N LYS A 195 -2.84 -19.41 14.82
CA LYS A 195 -4.25 -19.69 14.50
C LYS A 195 -5.20 -18.58 14.97
N THR A 196 -4.73 -17.34 14.86
CA THR A 196 -5.46 -16.13 15.24
C THR A 196 -6.01 -15.48 13.99
N GLN A 197 -7.30 -15.15 13.97
CA GLN A 197 -7.96 -14.60 12.77
C GLN A 197 -7.71 -13.09 12.60
N VAL A 198 -7.56 -12.36 13.71
CA VAL A 198 -7.40 -10.89 13.72
C VAL A 198 -6.42 -10.50 14.82
N GLY A 199 -5.49 -9.62 14.50
CA GLY A 199 -4.57 -9.00 15.45
C GLY A 199 -4.73 -7.48 15.45
N ILE A 200 -4.37 -6.83 16.55
CA ILE A 200 -4.24 -5.38 16.60
C ILE A 200 -2.77 -5.04 16.40
N VAL A 201 -2.48 -4.22 15.40
CA VAL A 201 -1.11 -3.77 15.12
C VAL A 201 -0.66 -2.81 16.21
N GLY A 202 0.37 -3.19 16.96
CA GLY A 202 0.98 -2.34 17.99
C GLY A 202 2.10 -1.46 17.42
N THR A 203 2.84 -1.96 16.44
CA THR A 203 3.98 -1.26 15.84
C THR A 203 4.09 -1.61 14.36
N ILE A 204 4.42 -0.64 13.54
CA ILE A 204 4.73 -0.83 12.11
C ILE A 204 6.23 -0.63 11.94
N ALA A 205 6.91 -1.60 11.31
CA ALA A 205 8.33 -1.51 11.03
C ALA A 205 8.62 -0.39 10.02
N GLY A 206 9.59 0.47 10.34
CA GLY A 206 10.11 1.50 9.45
C GLY A 206 11.36 1.00 8.71
N PRO A 207 11.28 0.46 7.49
CA PRO A 207 12.43 -0.09 6.80
C PRO A 207 13.39 1.01 6.38
N VAL A 208 14.69 0.80 6.62
CA VAL A 208 15.78 1.63 6.11
C VAL A 208 16.52 0.83 5.04
N ARG A 209 16.72 1.45 3.87
CA ARG A 209 17.40 0.80 2.74
C ARG A 209 18.78 1.40 2.52
N TYR A 210 19.77 0.53 2.42
CA TYR A 210 21.13 0.91 2.08
C TYR A 210 21.56 0.21 0.80
N ARG A 211 22.37 0.91 0.00
CA ARG A 211 23.11 0.32 -1.12
C ARG A 211 24.58 0.30 -0.75
N VAL A 212 25.14 -0.89 -0.62
CA VAL A 212 26.55 -1.09 -0.28
C VAL A 212 27.34 -1.42 -1.54
N TYR A 213 28.41 -0.70 -1.80
CA TYR A 213 29.32 -0.94 -2.91
C TYR A 213 30.62 -1.54 -2.37
N LEU A 214 30.95 -2.74 -2.84
CA LEU A 214 32.17 -3.44 -2.51
C LEU A 214 33.06 -3.48 -3.75
N ARG A 215 34.33 -3.18 -3.60
CA ARG A 215 35.32 -3.23 -4.67
C ARG A 215 36.39 -4.21 -4.29
N GLY A 216 36.65 -5.19 -5.13
CA GLY A 216 37.76 -6.12 -5.06
C GLY A 216 38.73 -5.94 -6.22
N MET A 217 39.68 -6.82 -6.32
CA MET A 217 40.68 -6.87 -7.39
C MET A 217 40.52 -8.16 -8.19
N ALA A 218 40.48 -8.04 -9.52
CA ALA A 218 40.41 -9.21 -10.38
C ALA A 218 41.79 -9.83 -10.47
N GLU A 219 41.91 -11.08 -10.11
CA GLU A 219 43.17 -11.82 -10.06
C GLU A 219 43.02 -13.21 -10.73
N HIS A 220 44.14 -13.77 -11.14
CA HIS A 220 44.13 -15.10 -11.74
C HIS A 220 43.83 -16.16 -10.68
N SER A 221 42.81 -16.96 -10.92
CA SER A 221 42.28 -17.95 -9.94
C SER A 221 43.30 -19.02 -9.48
N GLY A 222 44.18 -19.45 -10.35
CA GLY A 222 45.18 -20.48 -10.05
C GLY A 222 46.56 -19.98 -9.70
N ALA A 223 46.90 -18.69 -9.93
CA ALA A 223 48.23 -18.15 -9.72
C ALA A 223 48.35 -17.18 -8.54
N THR A 224 47.27 -16.55 -8.12
CA THR A 224 47.28 -15.60 -7.00
C THR A 224 47.05 -16.33 -5.67
N PRO A 225 48.00 -16.27 -4.72
CA PRO A 225 47.85 -16.83 -3.38
C PRO A 225 46.63 -16.23 -2.65
N MET A 226 46.03 -17.01 -1.72
CA MET A 226 44.81 -16.56 -1.01
C MET A 226 44.98 -15.31 -0.17
N ASP A 227 46.16 -15.15 0.44
CA ASP A 227 46.54 -14.01 1.28
C ASP A 227 46.79 -12.72 0.48
N MET A 228 46.90 -12.82 -0.85
CA MET A 228 47.06 -11.68 -1.75
C MET A 228 45.76 -11.27 -2.44
N ARG A 229 44.66 -11.97 -2.21
CA ARG A 229 43.36 -11.72 -2.87
C ARG A 229 42.56 -10.63 -2.15
N SER A 230 41.91 -9.81 -2.95
CA SER A 230 40.89 -8.86 -2.50
C SER A 230 39.55 -9.20 -3.20
N ASP A 231 38.82 -10.15 -2.61
CA ASP A 231 37.58 -10.68 -3.19
C ASP A 231 36.37 -9.96 -2.61
N ALA A 232 35.68 -9.18 -3.46
CA ALA A 232 34.49 -8.44 -3.05
C ALA A 232 33.32 -9.36 -2.67
N LEU A 233 33.24 -10.57 -3.25
CA LEU A 233 32.18 -11.50 -2.92
C LEU A 233 32.38 -12.12 -1.53
N CYS A 234 33.63 -12.43 -1.16
CA CYS A 234 33.94 -12.90 0.21
C CYS A 234 33.58 -11.83 1.24
N ALA A 235 33.95 -10.58 1.00
CA ALA A 235 33.57 -9.46 1.88
C ALA A 235 32.04 -9.28 1.95
N ALA A 236 31.33 -9.43 0.82
CA ALA A 236 29.88 -9.39 0.80
C ALA A 236 29.25 -10.52 1.64
N ALA A 237 29.78 -11.73 1.53
CA ALA A 237 29.30 -12.88 2.30
C ALA A 237 29.45 -12.67 3.81
N GLU A 238 30.56 -12.14 4.27
CA GLU A 238 30.78 -11.82 5.69
C GLU A 238 29.77 -10.77 6.18
N ILE A 239 29.55 -9.70 5.42
CA ILE A 239 28.57 -8.67 5.75
C ILE A 239 27.15 -9.25 5.83
N ILE A 240 26.74 -10.06 4.86
CA ILE A 240 25.41 -10.69 4.83
C ILE A 240 25.19 -11.58 6.05
N LEU A 241 26.15 -12.41 6.40
CA LEU A 241 26.06 -13.30 7.55
C LEU A 241 26.02 -12.53 8.87
N GLU A 242 26.76 -11.43 8.98
CA GLU A 242 26.74 -10.62 10.18
C GLU A 242 25.41 -9.85 10.31
N MET A 243 24.88 -9.31 9.20
CA MET A 243 23.54 -8.69 9.20
C MET A 243 22.45 -9.68 9.62
N GLU A 244 22.51 -10.93 9.15
CA GLU A 244 21.57 -11.98 9.59
C GLU A 244 21.65 -12.24 11.10
N LYS A 245 22.87 -12.33 11.65
CA LYS A 245 23.06 -12.50 13.10
C LYS A 245 22.51 -11.34 13.90
N ILE A 246 22.77 -10.09 13.47
CA ILE A 246 22.24 -8.88 14.11
C ILE A 246 20.72 -8.91 14.07
N GLY A 247 20.13 -9.20 12.91
CA GLY A 247 18.68 -9.31 12.76
C GLY A 247 18.06 -10.35 13.71
N LYS A 248 18.67 -11.52 13.83
CA LYS A 248 18.21 -12.56 14.77
C LYS A 248 18.38 -12.18 16.24
N TRP A 249 19.41 -11.42 16.58
CA TRP A 249 19.67 -10.96 17.94
C TRP A 249 18.73 -9.83 18.37
N GLU A 250 18.52 -8.85 17.46
CA GLU A 250 17.69 -7.68 17.75
C GLU A 250 16.19 -7.93 17.57
N SER A 251 15.81 -9.02 16.88
CA SER A 251 14.39 -9.35 16.70
C SER A 251 13.81 -9.84 18.02
N THR A 252 13.29 -8.92 18.80
CA THR A 252 12.39 -9.22 19.89
C THR A 252 10.99 -9.37 19.33
N TYR A 253 10.24 -10.37 19.78
CA TYR A 253 8.83 -10.61 19.41
C TYR A 253 7.89 -9.43 19.72
N GLU A 254 8.40 -8.38 20.32
CA GLU A 254 7.69 -7.13 20.66
C GLU A 254 7.69 -6.11 19.51
N SER A 255 8.37 -6.41 18.41
CA SER A 255 8.56 -5.48 17.26
C SER A 255 7.94 -5.97 15.94
N VAL A 256 6.92 -6.81 16.02
CA VAL A 256 6.11 -7.22 14.87
C VAL A 256 4.67 -6.78 15.07
#